data_8062cc2e2499a5e1a5d1796b65922169
#
_entry.id   8062cc2e2499a5e1a5d1796b65922169
#
_cell.length_a   1.000
_cell.length_b   1.000
_cell.length_c   1.000
_cell.angle_alpha   90.00
_cell.angle_beta   90.00
_cell.angle_gamma   90.00
#
_symmetry.space_group_name_H-M   'P 1'
#
loop_
_entity.id
_entity.type
_entity.pdbx_description
1 polymer ?
#
loop_
_entity_poly.entity_id
_entity_poly.type
_entity_poly.pdbx_seq_one_letter_code
_entity_poly.pdbx_strand_id
1 'polypeptide(L)'
;MRPISISILSVLVLLVPLAAQDRSAETLDIYVIDVEGGEATLFVSPSGESILVDTGWPGFDSRDATRIAAAAADANISQIDHLIVTHFHTDHMGGAHQLAEQLPIVNYLDHGVTVDQGERQRAAFERYVKLRDNGAHRVVRPGDRVGIDGLDVRIIASDGEVLTSPLPGAGQPNPACEDFTFHD
;
A
#
# COMPACT_ATOMS: atom_id res chain seq x y z
N MET A 1 -70.63 -10.69 21.76
CA MET A 1 -69.26 -10.11 21.74
C MET A 1 -68.31 -11.29 21.56
N ARG A 2 -67.61 -11.36 20.40
CA ARG A 2 -66.60 -12.41 20.12
C ARG A 2 -65.26 -11.90 20.45
N PRO A 3 -64.36 -12.61 21.15
CA PRO A 3 -63.04 -12.19 21.43
C PRO A 3 -62.13 -12.27 20.17
N ILE A 4 -61.42 -11.21 19.88
CA ILE A 4 -60.42 -11.17 18.81
C ILE A 4 -59.12 -11.71 19.42
N SER A 5 -58.69 -12.89 18.92
CA SER A 5 -57.37 -13.46 19.25
C SER A 5 -56.30 -12.83 18.40
N ILE A 6 -55.40 -12.07 19.00
CA ILE A 6 -54.22 -11.51 18.35
C ILE A 6 -53.10 -12.55 18.46
N SER A 7 -52.76 -13.18 17.34
CA SER A 7 -51.56 -14.04 17.24
C SER A 7 -50.34 -13.17 17.02
N ILE A 8 -49.43 -13.14 18.00
CA ILE A 8 -48.12 -12.50 17.89
C ILE A 8 -47.18 -13.47 17.17
N LEU A 9 -46.85 -13.16 15.93
CA LEU A 9 -45.83 -13.88 15.17
C LEU A 9 -44.45 -13.38 15.59
N SER A 10 -43.74 -14.15 16.41
CA SER A 10 -42.35 -13.86 16.79
C SER A 10 -41.43 -14.23 15.64
N VAL A 11 -40.84 -13.19 15.00
CA VAL A 11 -39.77 -13.36 13.99
C VAL A 11 -38.47 -13.58 14.75
N LEU A 12 -37.95 -14.78 14.73
CA LEU A 12 -36.61 -15.11 15.23
C LEU A 12 -35.57 -14.69 14.18
N VAL A 13 -34.92 -13.56 14.40
CA VAL A 13 -33.77 -13.12 13.56
C VAL A 13 -32.57 -13.94 14.00
N LEU A 14 -32.19 -14.94 13.20
CA LEU A 14 -30.92 -15.64 13.33
C LEU A 14 -29.81 -14.70 12.88
N LEU A 15 -29.09 -14.09 13.83
CA LEU A 15 -27.82 -13.45 13.60
C LEU A 15 -26.80 -14.56 13.27
N VAL A 16 -26.55 -14.79 11.98
CA VAL A 16 -25.44 -15.61 11.55
C VAL A 16 -24.18 -14.74 11.76
N PRO A 17 -23.22 -15.14 12.63
CA PRO A 17 -21.97 -14.42 12.72
C PRO A 17 -21.31 -14.52 11.34
N LEU A 18 -21.02 -13.37 10.73
CA LEU A 18 -20.11 -13.30 9.59
C LEU A 18 -18.76 -13.76 10.15
N ALA A 19 -18.38 -15.00 9.85
CA ALA A 19 -17.06 -15.50 10.20
C ALA A 19 -16.07 -14.60 9.43
N ALA A 20 -15.36 -13.74 10.15
CA ALA A 20 -14.14 -13.14 9.63
C ALA A 20 -13.29 -14.32 9.14
N GLN A 21 -12.87 -14.31 7.86
CA GLN A 21 -11.91 -15.29 7.39
C GLN A 21 -10.66 -15.12 8.25
N ASP A 22 -10.39 -16.11 9.10
CA ASP A 22 -9.12 -16.16 9.83
C ASP A 22 -8.02 -16.20 8.79
N ARG A 23 -7.26 -15.09 8.68
CA ARG A 23 -6.00 -15.10 7.97
C ARG A 23 -5.17 -16.23 8.53
N SER A 24 -4.70 -17.14 7.70
CA SER A 24 -3.68 -18.06 8.17
C SER A 24 -2.45 -17.22 8.54
N ALA A 25 -2.02 -17.29 9.79
CA ALA A 25 -0.94 -16.47 10.35
C ALA A 25 0.46 -16.72 9.69
N GLU A 26 0.48 -17.33 8.50
CA GLU A 26 1.68 -17.76 7.79
C GLU A 26 1.78 -17.23 6.35
N THR A 27 0.80 -16.44 5.86
CA THR A 27 0.79 -15.94 4.48
C THR A 27 1.18 -14.47 4.38
N LEU A 28 1.91 -14.15 3.33
CA LEU A 28 2.03 -12.79 2.82
C LEU A 28 0.92 -12.60 1.79
N ASP A 29 0.02 -11.66 2.02
CA ASP A 29 -1.02 -11.30 1.06
C ASP A 29 -0.57 -10.09 0.24
N ILE A 30 -0.73 -10.16 -1.08
CA ILE A 30 -0.33 -9.11 -2.01
C ILE A 30 -1.55 -8.71 -2.85
N TYR A 31 -1.94 -7.44 -2.74
CA TYR A 31 -3.03 -6.83 -3.50
C TYR A 31 -2.44 -5.90 -4.57
N VAL A 32 -2.54 -6.30 -5.82
CA VAL A 32 -2.24 -5.43 -6.97
C VAL A 32 -3.50 -4.64 -7.29
N ILE A 33 -3.47 -3.34 -7.06
CA ILE A 33 -4.66 -2.49 -7.11
C ILE A 33 -4.69 -1.76 -8.46
N ASP A 34 -5.79 -1.91 -9.18
CA ASP A 34 -5.99 -1.22 -10.46
C ASP A 34 -6.18 0.29 -10.25
N VAL A 35 -5.17 1.05 -10.59
CA VAL A 35 -5.13 2.52 -10.59
C VAL A 35 -4.93 3.10 -12.00
N GLU A 36 -5.18 2.31 -13.03
CA GLU A 36 -5.25 2.71 -14.44
C GLU A 36 -3.99 3.45 -14.95
N GLY A 37 -2.83 2.81 -14.87
CA GLY A 37 -1.56 3.31 -15.40
C GLY A 37 -0.70 4.07 -14.41
N GLY A 38 -1.10 4.09 -13.13
CA GLY A 38 -0.24 4.42 -11.99
C GLY A 38 0.26 3.16 -11.29
N GLU A 39 0.64 3.31 -10.03
CA GLU A 39 1.05 2.19 -9.17
C GLU A 39 0.34 2.26 -7.81
N ALA A 40 -0.17 1.12 -7.35
CA ALA A 40 -0.57 0.88 -5.97
C ALA A 40 -0.55 -0.61 -5.66
N THR A 41 0.37 -1.04 -4.82
CA THR A 41 0.46 -2.44 -4.37
C THR A 41 0.49 -2.49 -2.85
N LEU A 42 -0.48 -3.21 -2.27
CA LEU A 42 -0.57 -3.40 -0.83
C LEU A 42 -0.03 -4.79 -0.47
N PHE A 43 0.92 -4.83 0.44
CA PHE A 43 1.46 -6.03 1.07
C PHE A 43 0.94 -6.08 2.50
N VAL A 44 0.44 -7.24 2.90
CA VAL A 44 0.04 -7.48 4.29
C VAL A 44 0.80 -8.68 4.81
N SER A 45 1.62 -8.44 5.83
CA SER A 45 2.50 -9.44 6.42
C SER A 45 1.73 -10.51 7.19
N PRO A 46 2.36 -11.63 7.54
CA PRO A 46 1.77 -12.62 8.43
C PRO A 46 1.32 -12.07 9.79
N SER A 47 1.96 -11.00 10.29
CA SER A 47 1.58 -10.33 11.54
C SER A 47 0.34 -9.44 11.40
N GLY A 48 -0.09 -9.14 10.17
CA GLY A 48 -1.16 -8.20 9.87
C GLY A 48 -0.70 -6.75 9.68
N GLU A 49 0.60 -6.48 9.76
CA GLU A 49 1.16 -5.17 9.41
C GLU A 49 1.21 -4.98 7.90
N SER A 50 1.16 -3.72 7.46
CA SER A 50 0.94 -3.37 6.07
C SER A 50 2.03 -2.47 5.49
N ILE A 51 2.39 -2.75 4.23
CA ILE A 51 3.18 -1.86 3.37
C ILE A 51 2.35 -1.55 2.14
N LEU A 52 2.10 -0.27 1.89
CA LEU A 52 1.57 0.20 0.62
C LEU A 52 2.71 0.80 -0.19
N VAL A 53 2.90 0.32 -1.41
CA VAL A 53 3.83 0.91 -2.38
C VAL A 53 3.01 1.73 -3.35
N ASP A 54 3.27 3.04 -3.35
CA ASP A 54 2.57 4.06 -4.14
C ASP A 54 1.05 4.16 -3.89
N THR A 55 0.40 5.16 -4.49
CA THR A 55 -0.99 5.53 -4.17
C THR A 55 -1.83 5.91 -5.39
N GLY A 56 -1.30 5.71 -6.60
CA GLY A 56 -1.99 6.07 -7.84
C GLY A 56 -2.18 7.57 -8.04
N TRP A 57 -3.18 7.90 -8.85
CA TRP A 57 -3.52 9.25 -9.27
C TRP A 57 -4.36 10.00 -8.25
N PRO A 58 -4.20 11.33 -8.15
CA PRO A 58 -5.14 12.19 -7.43
C PRO A 58 -6.39 12.45 -8.26
N GLY A 59 -7.47 12.85 -7.63
CA GLY A 59 -8.71 13.25 -8.30
C GLY A 59 -9.60 12.05 -8.62
N PHE A 60 -10.27 12.10 -9.77
CA PHE A 60 -11.23 11.07 -10.21
C PHE A 60 -12.23 10.66 -9.11
N ASP A 61 -12.74 11.64 -8.35
CA ASP A 61 -13.62 11.42 -7.19
C ASP A 61 -13.00 10.45 -6.16
N SER A 62 -11.69 10.56 -5.93
CA SER A 62 -10.90 9.69 -5.03
C SER A 62 -10.91 8.21 -5.42
N ARG A 63 -11.06 7.90 -6.71
CA ARG A 63 -11.15 6.53 -7.24
C ARG A 63 -10.04 5.63 -6.70
N ASP A 64 -8.77 6.04 -6.85
CA ASP A 64 -7.63 5.21 -6.49
C ASP A 64 -7.51 5.04 -4.98
N ALA A 65 -7.67 6.11 -4.22
CA ALA A 65 -7.72 6.07 -2.77
C ALA A 65 -8.85 5.14 -2.26
N THR A 66 -10.03 5.18 -2.90
CA THR A 66 -11.16 4.31 -2.55
C THR A 66 -10.88 2.84 -2.87
N ARG A 67 -10.21 2.55 -4.00
CA ARG A 67 -9.79 1.18 -4.35
C ARG A 67 -8.76 0.64 -3.37
N ILE A 68 -7.80 1.48 -2.95
CA ILE A 68 -6.80 1.11 -1.93
C ILE A 68 -7.48 0.85 -0.58
N ALA A 69 -8.39 1.74 -0.15
CA ALA A 69 -9.13 1.56 1.10
C ALA A 69 -10.01 0.30 1.07
N ALA A 70 -10.60 -0.05 -0.08
CA ALA A 70 -11.35 -1.28 -0.25
C ALA A 70 -10.46 -2.53 -0.13
N ALA A 71 -9.26 -2.52 -0.71
CA ALA A 71 -8.28 -3.60 -0.56
C ALA A 71 -7.84 -3.73 0.90
N ALA A 72 -7.59 -2.63 1.59
CA ALA A 72 -7.27 -2.61 3.02
C ALA A 72 -8.41 -3.21 3.87
N ALA A 73 -9.66 -2.87 3.55
CA ALA A 73 -10.83 -3.43 4.23
C ALA A 73 -10.98 -4.94 3.98
N ASP A 74 -10.77 -5.41 2.74
CA ASP A 74 -10.75 -6.85 2.41
C ASP A 74 -9.64 -7.58 3.18
N ALA A 75 -8.51 -6.92 3.33
CA ALA A 75 -7.38 -7.38 4.11
C ALA A 75 -7.59 -7.29 5.63
N ASN A 76 -8.71 -6.79 6.14
CA ASN A 76 -8.98 -6.52 7.56
C ASN A 76 -7.92 -5.66 8.25
N ILE A 77 -7.31 -4.71 7.53
CA ILE A 77 -6.43 -3.70 8.11
C ILE A 77 -7.15 -2.35 8.22
N SER A 78 -6.87 -1.61 9.28
CA SER A 78 -7.51 -0.33 9.59
C SER A 78 -6.60 0.88 9.45
N GLN A 79 -5.35 0.66 9.04
CA GLN A 79 -4.33 1.68 8.77
C GLN A 79 -3.29 1.14 7.80
N ILE A 80 -2.51 2.03 7.19
CA ILE A 80 -1.29 1.69 6.48
C ILE A 80 -0.12 1.95 7.42
N ASP A 81 0.61 0.89 7.80
CA ASP A 81 1.74 1.02 8.72
C ASP A 81 2.93 1.71 8.04
N HIS A 82 3.18 1.37 6.77
CA HIS A 82 4.24 1.98 5.97
C HIS A 82 3.75 2.31 4.56
N LEU A 83 3.78 3.58 4.17
CA LEU A 83 3.66 4.00 2.79
C LEU A 83 5.07 4.20 2.22
N ILE A 84 5.41 3.47 1.17
CA ILE A 84 6.63 3.66 0.38
C ILE A 84 6.24 4.38 -0.90
N VAL A 85 6.76 5.59 -1.12
CA VAL A 85 6.63 6.30 -2.40
C VAL A 85 7.91 6.07 -3.20
N THR A 86 7.76 5.37 -4.33
CA THR A 86 8.89 4.96 -5.18
C THR A 86 9.55 6.15 -5.84
N HIS A 87 8.72 7.08 -6.34
CA HIS A 87 9.17 8.36 -6.89
C HIS A 87 8.00 9.36 -6.92
N PHE A 88 8.31 10.63 -7.19
CA PHE A 88 7.36 11.72 -6.98
C PHE A 88 6.54 12.11 -8.23
N HIS A 89 6.28 11.19 -9.16
CA HIS A 89 5.29 11.44 -10.20
C HIS A 89 3.86 11.34 -9.64
N THR A 90 2.97 12.06 -10.30
CA THR A 90 1.58 12.25 -9.81
C THR A 90 0.79 10.95 -9.76
N ASP A 91 1.08 9.99 -10.63
CA ASP A 91 0.47 8.66 -10.70
C ASP A 91 1.03 7.64 -9.69
N HIS A 92 1.98 8.07 -8.87
CA HIS A 92 2.57 7.29 -7.78
C HIS A 92 2.25 7.88 -6.41
N MET A 93 2.49 9.17 -6.19
CA MET A 93 2.25 9.81 -4.90
C MET A 93 0.91 10.56 -4.80
N GLY A 94 0.22 10.74 -5.93
CA GLY A 94 -0.84 11.73 -6.03
C GLY A 94 -2.07 11.42 -5.21
N GLY A 95 -2.41 10.14 -5.05
CA GLY A 95 -3.54 9.68 -4.25
C GLY A 95 -3.35 9.75 -2.74
N ALA A 96 -2.12 9.96 -2.25
CA ALA A 96 -1.77 9.82 -0.84
C ALA A 96 -2.63 10.70 0.10
N HIS A 97 -2.90 11.95 -0.26
CA HIS A 97 -3.71 12.83 0.58
C HIS A 97 -5.18 12.41 0.62
N GLN A 98 -5.76 11.94 -0.50
CA GLN A 98 -7.13 11.42 -0.54
C GLN A 98 -7.26 10.09 0.20
N LEU A 99 -6.20 9.27 0.18
CA LEU A 99 -6.13 8.05 0.97
C LEU A 99 -6.07 8.36 2.46
N ALA A 100 -5.25 9.32 2.88
CA ALA A 100 -5.12 9.71 4.29
C ALA A 100 -6.42 10.28 4.89
N GLU A 101 -7.35 10.76 4.07
CA GLU A 101 -8.71 11.15 4.50
C GLU A 101 -9.62 9.93 4.78
N GLN A 102 -9.30 8.76 4.22
CA GLN A 102 -10.09 7.54 4.33
C GLN A 102 -9.46 6.51 5.27
N LEU A 103 -8.12 6.45 5.33
CA LEU A 103 -7.37 5.45 6.05
C LEU A 103 -6.09 6.07 6.63
N PRO A 104 -5.83 5.95 7.95
CA PRO A 104 -4.60 6.47 8.55
C PRO A 104 -3.34 5.89 7.90
N ILE A 105 -2.32 6.73 7.70
CA ILE A 105 -0.98 6.33 7.27
C ILE A 105 0.00 6.71 8.38
N VAL A 106 0.73 5.72 8.90
CA VAL A 106 1.59 5.90 10.09
C VAL A 106 2.97 6.39 9.71
N ASN A 107 3.64 5.66 8.81
CA ASN A 107 5.01 5.97 8.39
C ASN A 107 5.06 6.26 6.88
N TYR A 108 5.82 7.32 6.53
CA TYR A 108 6.08 7.70 5.15
C TYR A 108 7.55 7.46 4.83
N LEU A 109 7.84 6.67 3.80
CA LEU A 109 9.17 6.31 3.35
C LEU A 109 9.34 6.72 1.90
N ASP A 110 10.38 7.49 1.60
CA ASP A 110 10.69 7.93 0.23
C ASP A 110 12.19 8.29 0.08
N HIS A 111 12.61 8.70 -1.10
CA HIS A 111 14.01 9.06 -1.37
C HIS A 111 14.35 10.55 -1.10
N GLY A 112 13.43 11.32 -0.51
CA GLY A 112 13.71 12.67 0.02
C GLY A 112 13.14 13.80 -0.82
N VAL A 113 13.81 14.20 -1.90
CA VAL A 113 13.46 15.38 -2.70
C VAL A 113 13.17 15.02 -4.14
N THR A 114 12.30 15.79 -4.79
CA THR A 114 12.05 15.63 -6.23
C THR A 114 13.12 16.35 -7.07
N VAL A 115 13.50 15.74 -8.17
CA VAL A 115 14.35 16.36 -9.21
C VAL A 115 13.52 17.05 -10.29
N ASP A 116 12.21 16.83 -10.32
CA ASP A 116 11.32 17.42 -11.31
C ASP A 116 11.12 18.91 -11.09
N GLN A 117 11.30 19.70 -12.15
CA GLN A 117 11.18 21.15 -12.14
C GLN A 117 9.84 21.66 -12.69
N GLY A 118 8.99 20.78 -13.19
CA GLY A 118 7.66 21.13 -13.72
C GLY A 118 6.76 21.73 -12.63
N GLU A 119 6.13 22.87 -12.88
CA GLU A 119 5.29 23.58 -11.90
C GLU A 119 4.19 22.68 -11.32
N ARG A 120 3.49 21.93 -12.18
CA ARG A 120 2.41 21.02 -11.77
C ARG A 120 2.93 19.91 -10.85
N GLN A 121 4.08 19.34 -11.20
CA GLN A 121 4.71 18.25 -10.43
C GLN A 121 5.21 18.74 -9.07
N ARG A 122 5.83 19.92 -9.05
CA ARG A 122 6.25 20.56 -7.80
C ARG A 122 5.08 20.84 -6.86
N ALA A 123 3.97 21.38 -7.38
CA ALA A 123 2.78 21.62 -6.58
C ALA A 123 2.16 20.31 -6.02
N ALA A 124 2.24 19.21 -6.76
CA ALA A 124 1.81 17.89 -6.28
C ALA A 124 2.77 17.38 -5.18
N PHE A 125 4.07 17.51 -5.38
CA PHE A 125 5.09 17.16 -4.39
C PHE A 125 4.94 17.97 -3.08
N GLU A 126 4.72 19.28 -3.16
CA GLU A 126 4.51 20.12 -1.98
C GLU A 126 3.28 19.69 -1.16
N ARG A 127 2.20 19.21 -1.81
CA ARG A 127 1.04 18.65 -1.10
C ARG A 127 1.41 17.35 -0.39
N TYR A 128 2.16 16.48 -1.05
CA TYR A 128 2.64 15.24 -0.43
C TYR A 128 3.57 15.53 0.75
N VAL A 129 4.52 16.45 0.61
CA VAL A 129 5.42 16.88 1.70
C VAL A 129 4.63 17.35 2.93
N LYS A 130 3.61 18.19 2.74
CA LYS A 130 2.75 18.63 3.85
C LYS A 130 2.04 17.48 4.56
N LEU A 131 1.66 16.45 3.80
CA LEU A 131 1.03 15.26 4.37
C LEU A 131 2.04 14.43 5.17
N ARG A 132 3.17 14.05 4.57
CA ARG A 132 4.18 13.19 5.20
C ARG A 132 4.82 13.83 6.44
N ASP A 133 4.98 15.16 6.45
CA ASP A 133 5.60 15.90 7.56
C ASP A 133 4.67 15.99 8.79
N ASN A 134 3.38 15.65 8.64
CA ASN A 134 2.45 15.48 9.76
C ASN A 134 2.50 14.06 10.36
N GLY A 135 3.19 13.11 9.71
CA GLY A 135 3.39 11.74 10.17
C GLY A 135 4.85 11.45 10.49
N ALA A 136 5.18 10.17 10.65
CA ALA A 136 6.56 9.74 10.81
C ALA A 136 7.21 9.58 9.42
N HIS A 137 7.99 10.57 8.99
CA HIS A 137 8.70 10.55 7.72
C HIS A 137 10.17 10.09 7.87
N ARG A 138 10.61 9.23 6.97
CA ARG A 138 11.98 8.77 6.86
C ARG A 138 12.44 8.71 5.41
N VAL A 139 13.54 9.40 5.12
CA VAL A 139 14.27 9.22 3.85
C VAL A 139 15.02 7.91 3.91
N VAL A 140 14.74 7.00 2.96
CA VAL A 140 15.36 5.68 2.91
C VAL A 140 16.60 5.67 2.01
N ARG A 141 17.55 4.79 2.33
CA ARG A 141 18.81 4.59 1.62
C ARG A 141 19.03 3.13 1.26
N PRO A 142 19.86 2.80 0.27
CA PRO A 142 20.23 1.42 -0.01
C PRO A 142 20.81 0.73 1.23
N GLY A 143 20.25 -0.44 1.58
CA GLY A 143 20.61 -1.21 2.78
C GLY A 143 19.68 -1.01 3.95
N ASP A 144 18.85 0.03 3.96
CA ASP A 144 17.84 0.22 5.00
C ASP A 144 16.83 -0.93 5.01
N ARG A 145 16.32 -1.21 6.21
CA ARG A 145 15.22 -2.15 6.41
C ARG A 145 13.95 -1.41 6.81
N VAL A 146 12.84 -1.85 6.28
CA VAL A 146 11.51 -1.47 6.79
C VAL A 146 11.19 -2.42 7.92
N GLY A 147 10.94 -1.87 9.12
CA GLY A 147 10.57 -2.68 10.29
C GLY A 147 9.12 -3.12 10.18
N ILE A 148 8.92 -4.37 9.80
CA ILE A 148 7.62 -5.02 9.70
C ILE A 148 7.79 -6.47 10.12
N ASP A 149 6.92 -6.94 11.01
CA ASP A 149 7.02 -8.28 11.54
C ASP A 149 6.63 -9.34 10.50
N GLY A 150 7.41 -10.42 10.47
CA GLY A 150 7.19 -11.54 9.56
C GLY A 150 7.78 -11.38 8.16
N LEU A 151 8.38 -10.21 7.81
CA LEU A 151 9.03 -9.99 6.53
C LEU A 151 10.42 -9.37 6.68
N ASP A 152 11.34 -9.72 5.79
CA ASP A 152 12.62 -9.02 5.60
C ASP A 152 12.53 -8.10 4.38
N VAL A 153 12.15 -6.85 4.61
CA VAL A 153 12.01 -5.83 3.57
C VAL A 153 13.24 -4.93 3.56
N ARG A 154 13.94 -4.89 2.44
CA ARG A 154 15.17 -4.14 2.29
C ARG A 154 15.10 -3.19 1.10
N ILE A 155 15.55 -1.97 1.31
CA ILE A 155 15.74 -0.97 0.25
C ILE A 155 17.03 -1.32 -0.50
N ILE A 156 16.92 -1.57 -1.79
CA ILE A 156 18.08 -1.95 -2.63
C ILE A 156 18.61 -0.80 -3.49
N ALA A 157 17.75 0.17 -3.77
CA ALA A 157 18.10 1.38 -4.54
C ALA A 157 17.30 2.57 -4.02
N SER A 158 17.90 3.75 -3.98
CA SER A 158 17.27 5.02 -3.60
C SER A 158 18.13 6.19 -4.07
N ASP A 159 17.49 7.25 -4.60
CA ASP A 159 18.14 8.51 -4.98
C ASP A 159 19.38 8.31 -5.89
N GLY A 160 19.27 7.40 -6.87
CA GLY A 160 20.35 7.08 -7.80
C GLY A 160 21.46 6.20 -7.23
N GLU A 161 21.43 5.88 -5.96
CA GLU A 161 22.36 4.95 -5.31
C GLU A 161 21.78 3.54 -5.26
N VAL A 162 22.67 2.53 -5.30
CA VAL A 162 22.31 1.11 -5.19
C VAL A 162 23.17 0.42 -4.13
N LEU A 163 22.73 -0.74 -3.66
CA LEU A 163 23.55 -1.57 -2.78
C LEU A 163 24.90 -1.89 -3.43
N THR A 164 25.98 -1.66 -2.69
CA THR A 164 27.35 -1.97 -3.12
C THR A 164 27.73 -3.42 -2.91
N SER A 165 27.01 -4.14 -2.04
CA SER A 165 27.20 -5.56 -1.77
C SER A 165 26.00 -6.35 -2.29
N PRO A 166 26.22 -7.42 -3.07
CA PRO A 166 25.13 -8.23 -3.58
C PRO A 166 24.36 -8.92 -2.45
N LEU A 167 23.06 -9.09 -2.65
CA LEU A 167 22.23 -9.90 -1.75
C LEU A 167 22.62 -11.40 -1.87
N PRO A 168 22.37 -12.22 -0.84
CA PRO A 168 22.56 -13.65 -0.93
C PRO A 168 21.85 -14.25 -2.15
N GLY A 169 22.57 -15.00 -2.98
CA GLY A 169 22.05 -15.58 -4.21
C GLY A 169 22.07 -14.65 -5.44
N ALA A 170 22.36 -13.35 -5.27
CA ALA A 170 22.52 -12.44 -6.40
C ALA A 170 23.79 -12.76 -7.21
N GLY A 171 23.75 -12.49 -8.52
CA GLY A 171 24.88 -12.71 -9.42
C GLY A 171 25.16 -14.17 -9.74
N GLN A 172 24.33 -15.12 -9.33
CA GLN A 172 24.44 -16.50 -9.77
C GLN A 172 23.96 -16.62 -11.21
N PRO A 173 24.63 -17.43 -12.05
CA PRO A 173 24.14 -17.73 -13.38
C PRO A 173 22.70 -18.26 -13.32
N ASN A 174 21.85 -17.78 -14.19
CA ASN A 174 20.51 -18.33 -14.36
C ASN A 174 20.46 -19.08 -15.69
N PRO A 175 20.43 -20.42 -15.70
CA PRO A 175 20.40 -21.21 -16.94
C PRO A 175 19.22 -20.86 -17.85
N ALA A 176 18.10 -20.40 -17.28
CA ALA A 176 16.94 -19.97 -18.06
C ALA A 176 17.18 -18.65 -18.85
N CYS A 177 18.26 -17.93 -18.56
CA CYS A 177 18.63 -16.68 -19.23
C CYS A 177 19.82 -16.84 -20.20
N GLU A 178 20.40 -18.04 -20.34
CA GLU A 178 21.58 -18.26 -21.18
C GLU A 178 21.32 -17.97 -22.68
N ASP A 179 20.08 -18.18 -23.13
CA ASP A 179 19.67 -17.92 -24.52
C ASP A 179 19.08 -16.50 -24.73
N PHE A 180 19.03 -15.68 -23.67
CA PHE A 180 18.51 -14.30 -23.77
C PHE A 180 19.60 -13.34 -24.27
N THR A 181 19.43 -12.82 -25.47
CA THR A 181 20.17 -11.65 -25.99
C THR A 181 19.37 -10.41 -25.65
N PHE A 182 19.93 -9.54 -24.79
CA PHE A 182 19.40 -8.19 -24.62
C PHE A 182 19.64 -7.40 -25.91
N HIS A 183 18.57 -6.91 -26.50
CA HIS A 183 18.66 -5.94 -27.58
C HIS A 183 18.60 -4.54 -26.92
N ASP A 184 19.68 -3.78 -27.07
CA ASP A 184 19.77 -2.37 -26.69
C ASP A 184 18.83 -1.50 -27.54
#